data_a718cec1a1dd214f86c0fcf85e6c1eb2
#
_entry.id   a718cec1a1dd214f86c0fcf85e6c1eb2
#
_cell.length_a   1.000
_cell.length_b   1.000
_cell.length_c   1.000
_cell.angle_alpha   90.00
_cell.angle_beta   90.00
_cell.angle_gamma   90.00
#
_symmetry.space_group_name_H-M   'P 1'
#
loop_
_entity.id
_entity.type
_entity.pdbx_description
1 polymer ?
#
loop_
_entity_poly.entity_id
_entity_poly.type
_entity_poly.pdbx_seq_one_letter_code
_entity_poly.pdbx_strand_id
1 'polypeptide(L)'
;MKQRLAILGSTGSIGVQTLDIVRENPSLFEVRMLTANRNWQRLAAQAREFDADTAVIADERYYGQLRDALAGTDVKVYAGEDAVAQVAAGGDTDVVVNALVGYAGLAPTVAALGAGKKLALANKESLVVGGEYVMRLAAEKRAPILPIDSEHSAIFQCLVGEQSPIRRLIITCSGGAFRDLPCEKLADVTVEQALRHPQWEMGGKITIDSSTLVNKGFEVIEAHWLFGTPVEKITVLLHPQSIVHSMVEFEDGAIKAQLGTPDMRMPISFALMYPRRATRPGERFDFMAHPQLTFAGVDRAKYPALEIACECLRRRGTAACTMNGANEVAVAAFLGRKCAWLDIVRAIEYALGRASFAAAPTLGDYAEANDEARRLAAEYLAL
;
A
#
# COMPACT_ATOMS: atom_id res chain seq x y z
N MET A 1 -7.88 -28.51 -0.54
CA MET A 1 -7.20 -27.97 -1.76
C MET A 1 -6.33 -26.81 -1.33
N LYS A 2 -5.16 -26.63 -1.96
CA LYS A 2 -4.29 -25.47 -1.75
C LYS A 2 -4.96 -24.22 -2.36
N GLN A 3 -4.74 -23.05 -1.75
CA GLN A 3 -5.11 -21.77 -2.38
C GLN A 3 -4.08 -21.42 -3.46
N ARG A 4 -4.55 -21.12 -4.67
CA ARG A 4 -3.73 -20.74 -5.82
C ARG A 4 -3.53 -19.23 -5.84
N LEU A 5 -2.28 -18.80 -5.81
CA LEU A 5 -1.91 -17.39 -5.64
C LEU A 5 -1.36 -16.80 -6.94
N ALA A 6 -1.80 -15.57 -7.24
CA ALA A 6 -1.07 -14.63 -8.10
C ALA A 6 -0.42 -13.56 -7.20
N ILE A 7 0.90 -13.37 -7.31
CA ILE A 7 1.63 -12.39 -6.50
C ILE A 7 2.18 -11.31 -7.43
N LEU A 8 1.55 -10.15 -7.40
CA LEU A 8 1.94 -9.00 -8.21
C LEU A 8 2.99 -8.19 -7.46
N GLY A 9 4.17 -8.00 -8.07
CA GLY A 9 5.31 -7.37 -7.42
C GLY A 9 6.08 -8.31 -6.48
N SER A 10 6.24 -9.58 -6.87
CA SER A 10 6.85 -10.64 -6.05
C SER A 10 8.30 -10.36 -5.61
N THR A 11 9.02 -9.53 -6.33
CA THR A 11 10.42 -9.18 -6.03
C THR A 11 10.58 -8.01 -5.06
N GLY A 12 9.49 -7.31 -4.73
CA GLY A 12 9.44 -6.23 -3.74
C GLY A 12 9.37 -6.76 -2.30
N SER A 13 9.43 -5.87 -1.31
CA SER A 13 9.44 -6.26 0.11
C SER A 13 8.23 -7.10 0.52
N ILE A 14 7.01 -6.68 0.17
CA ILE A 14 5.77 -7.41 0.49
C ILE A 14 5.71 -8.73 -0.29
N GLY A 15 6.07 -8.72 -1.58
CA GLY A 15 6.06 -9.93 -2.41
C GLY A 15 6.99 -11.01 -1.88
N VAL A 16 8.20 -10.62 -1.45
CA VAL A 16 9.18 -11.55 -0.84
C VAL A 16 8.65 -12.13 0.46
N GLN A 17 8.13 -11.29 1.36
CA GLN A 17 7.55 -11.75 2.62
C GLN A 17 6.29 -12.61 2.40
N THR A 18 5.55 -12.38 1.33
CA THR A 18 4.45 -13.26 0.90
C THR A 18 4.98 -14.66 0.52
N LEU A 19 6.07 -14.71 -0.25
CA LEU A 19 6.71 -15.97 -0.63
C LEU A 19 7.34 -16.69 0.58
N ASP A 20 7.84 -15.96 1.59
CA ASP A 20 8.31 -16.57 2.85
C ASP A 20 7.16 -17.30 3.56
N ILE A 21 5.98 -16.68 3.63
CA ILE A 21 4.78 -17.31 4.21
C ILE A 21 4.35 -18.55 3.41
N VAL A 22 4.42 -18.50 2.09
CA VAL A 22 4.13 -19.66 1.22
C VAL A 22 5.12 -20.80 1.48
N ARG A 23 6.41 -20.48 1.60
CA ARG A 23 7.48 -21.45 1.89
C ARG A 23 7.30 -22.13 3.26
N GLU A 24 6.86 -21.38 4.27
CA GLU A 24 6.53 -21.89 5.59
C GLU A 24 5.26 -22.75 5.61
N ASN A 25 4.36 -22.58 4.63
CA ASN A 25 3.05 -23.25 4.58
C ASN A 25 2.76 -23.93 3.24
N PRO A 26 3.63 -24.85 2.75
CA PRO A 26 3.54 -25.42 1.41
C PRO A 26 2.31 -26.32 1.19
N SER A 27 1.66 -26.75 2.27
CA SER A 27 0.41 -27.51 2.21
C SER A 27 -0.83 -26.64 1.97
N LEU A 28 -0.73 -25.32 2.23
CA LEU A 28 -1.86 -24.39 2.15
C LEU A 28 -1.90 -23.62 0.84
N PHE A 29 -0.74 -23.38 0.22
CA PHE A 29 -0.61 -22.47 -0.91
C PHE A 29 0.08 -23.11 -2.10
N GLU A 30 -0.25 -22.60 -3.28
CA GLU A 30 0.36 -22.87 -4.56
C GLU A 30 0.54 -21.57 -5.32
N VAL A 31 1.75 -21.28 -5.77
CA VAL A 31 2.06 -20.07 -6.54
C VAL A 31 1.83 -20.36 -8.02
N ARG A 32 0.87 -19.69 -8.63
CA ARG A 32 0.56 -19.85 -10.05
C ARG A 32 1.20 -18.76 -10.90
N MET A 33 1.20 -17.52 -10.39
CA MET A 33 1.63 -16.36 -11.18
C MET A 33 2.48 -15.43 -10.34
N LEU A 34 3.60 -15.00 -10.91
CA LEU A 34 4.52 -14.03 -10.32
C LEU A 34 4.75 -12.86 -11.28
N THR A 35 4.80 -11.64 -10.75
CA THR A 35 5.17 -10.48 -11.56
C THR A 35 6.26 -9.64 -10.91
N ALA A 36 7.06 -8.95 -11.73
CA ALA A 36 8.01 -7.94 -11.29
C ALA A 36 8.08 -6.80 -12.31
N ASN A 37 8.63 -5.64 -11.91
CA ASN A 37 8.84 -4.53 -12.85
C ASN A 37 10.09 -4.77 -13.71
N ARG A 38 11.30 -4.80 -13.09
CA ARG A 38 12.60 -4.88 -13.79
C ARG A 38 13.50 -6.00 -13.30
N ASN A 39 13.27 -6.50 -12.09
CA ASN A 39 14.15 -7.48 -11.46
C ASN A 39 13.86 -8.89 -11.99
N TRP A 40 14.24 -9.12 -13.24
CA TRP A 40 14.04 -10.39 -13.93
C TRP A 40 14.84 -11.55 -13.30
N GLN A 41 16.05 -11.27 -12.75
CA GLN A 41 16.87 -12.29 -12.10
C GLN A 41 16.15 -12.91 -10.91
N ARG A 42 15.65 -12.05 -10.01
CA ARG A 42 14.91 -12.50 -8.82
C ARG A 42 13.58 -13.15 -9.21
N LEU A 43 12.87 -12.59 -10.19
CA LEU A 43 11.63 -13.15 -10.70
C LEU A 43 11.84 -14.57 -11.26
N ALA A 44 12.89 -14.80 -12.06
CA ALA A 44 13.22 -16.10 -12.61
C ALA A 44 13.56 -17.10 -11.51
N ALA A 45 14.35 -16.70 -10.50
CA ALA A 45 14.67 -17.53 -9.36
C ALA A 45 13.41 -17.93 -8.56
N GLN A 46 12.51 -16.98 -8.29
CA GLN A 46 11.24 -17.23 -7.62
C GLN A 46 10.33 -18.15 -8.44
N ALA A 47 10.22 -17.93 -9.75
CA ALA A 47 9.39 -18.76 -10.62
C ALA A 47 9.84 -20.23 -10.64
N ARG A 48 11.16 -20.47 -10.63
CA ARG A 48 11.72 -21.82 -10.51
C ARG A 48 11.51 -22.43 -9.13
N GLU A 49 11.75 -21.65 -8.05
CA GLU A 49 11.64 -22.13 -6.66
C GLU A 49 10.22 -22.59 -6.33
N PHE A 50 9.22 -21.83 -6.78
CA PHE A 50 7.82 -22.08 -6.44
C PHE A 50 7.04 -22.82 -7.53
N ASP A 51 7.72 -23.27 -8.59
CA ASP A 51 7.12 -23.98 -9.72
C ASP A 51 5.90 -23.22 -10.30
N ALA A 52 6.09 -21.91 -10.52
CA ALA A 52 5.02 -21.05 -10.99
C ALA A 52 4.70 -21.32 -12.46
N ASP A 53 3.41 -21.26 -12.84
CA ASP A 53 3.02 -21.46 -14.24
C ASP A 53 3.34 -20.26 -15.12
N THR A 54 3.36 -19.08 -14.54
CA THR A 54 3.48 -17.82 -15.30
C THR A 54 4.36 -16.80 -14.57
N ALA A 55 5.28 -16.19 -15.32
CA ALA A 55 6.09 -15.05 -14.89
C ALA A 55 5.88 -13.87 -15.84
N VAL A 56 5.60 -12.68 -15.28
CA VAL A 56 5.39 -11.45 -16.07
C VAL A 56 6.38 -10.38 -15.64
N ILE A 57 7.09 -9.80 -16.60
CA ILE A 57 7.95 -8.63 -16.40
C ILE A 57 7.25 -7.39 -16.96
N ALA A 58 6.97 -6.37 -16.14
CA ALA A 58 6.23 -5.20 -16.59
C ALA A 58 7.04 -4.33 -17.56
N ASP A 59 8.33 -4.17 -17.34
CA ASP A 59 9.23 -3.47 -18.25
C ASP A 59 9.66 -4.41 -19.39
N GLU A 60 9.08 -4.24 -20.57
CA GLU A 60 9.27 -5.09 -21.75
C GLU A 60 10.73 -5.23 -22.20
N ARG A 61 11.59 -4.28 -21.86
CA ARG A 61 13.03 -4.32 -22.15
C ARG A 61 13.72 -5.53 -21.56
N TYR A 62 13.16 -6.13 -20.51
CA TYR A 62 13.70 -7.31 -19.81
C TYR A 62 13.02 -8.62 -20.21
N TYR A 63 12.12 -8.60 -21.21
CA TYR A 63 11.43 -9.83 -21.67
C TYR A 63 12.41 -10.92 -22.13
N GLY A 64 13.38 -10.56 -22.98
CA GLY A 64 14.36 -11.52 -23.51
C GLY A 64 15.17 -12.18 -22.41
N GLN A 65 15.68 -11.40 -21.44
CA GLN A 65 16.45 -11.91 -20.31
C GLN A 65 15.63 -12.85 -19.42
N LEU A 66 14.36 -12.51 -19.13
CA LEU A 66 13.49 -13.35 -18.33
C LEU A 66 13.17 -14.67 -19.05
N ARG A 67 12.82 -14.60 -20.36
CA ARG A 67 12.54 -15.76 -21.19
C ARG A 67 13.74 -16.72 -21.22
N ASP A 68 14.93 -16.18 -21.48
CA ASP A 68 16.14 -16.97 -21.59
C ASP A 68 16.55 -17.59 -20.24
N ALA A 69 16.32 -16.84 -19.13
CA ALA A 69 16.54 -17.35 -17.77
C ALA A 69 15.56 -18.46 -17.37
N LEU A 70 14.38 -18.53 -17.97
CA LEU A 70 13.37 -19.58 -17.72
C LEU A 70 13.34 -20.65 -18.82
N ALA A 71 14.27 -20.61 -19.77
CA ALA A 71 14.39 -21.64 -20.79
C ALA A 71 14.57 -23.04 -20.16
N GLY A 72 13.88 -24.04 -20.73
CA GLY A 72 13.90 -25.42 -20.22
C GLY A 72 13.00 -25.64 -18.99
N THR A 73 12.14 -24.68 -18.63
CA THR A 73 11.04 -24.85 -17.66
C THR A 73 9.69 -24.77 -18.38
N ASP A 74 8.60 -25.18 -17.70
CA ASP A 74 7.24 -25.05 -18.22
C ASP A 74 6.63 -23.67 -17.94
N VAL A 75 7.38 -22.72 -17.34
CA VAL A 75 6.94 -21.37 -16.98
C VAL A 75 6.66 -20.55 -18.23
N LYS A 76 5.44 -20.06 -18.37
CA LYS A 76 5.04 -19.12 -19.43
C LYS A 76 5.53 -17.72 -19.10
N VAL A 77 6.19 -17.06 -20.05
CA VAL A 77 6.77 -15.73 -19.87
C VAL A 77 6.02 -14.69 -20.69
N TYR A 78 5.58 -13.62 -20.03
CA TYR A 78 4.94 -12.47 -20.67
C TYR A 78 5.62 -11.16 -20.24
N ALA A 79 5.33 -10.08 -20.95
CA ALA A 79 5.82 -8.74 -20.64
C ALA A 79 4.74 -7.68 -20.85
N GLY A 80 4.93 -6.52 -20.22
CA GLY A 80 4.08 -5.36 -20.33
C GLY A 80 3.12 -5.18 -19.14
N GLU A 81 2.69 -3.95 -18.89
CA GLU A 81 1.76 -3.61 -17.81
C GLU A 81 0.38 -4.24 -18.05
N ASP A 82 -0.09 -4.31 -19.29
CA ASP A 82 -1.33 -4.98 -19.65
C ASP A 82 -1.31 -6.48 -19.30
N ALA A 83 -0.15 -7.13 -19.50
CA ALA A 83 0.00 -8.53 -19.12
C ALA A 83 -0.09 -8.72 -17.59
N VAL A 84 0.39 -7.77 -16.79
CA VAL A 84 0.24 -7.79 -15.32
C VAL A 84 -1.25 -7.71 -14.93
N ALA A 85 -2.03 -6.85 -15.57
CA ALA A 85 -3.47 -6.75 -15.32
C ALA A 85 -4.22 -8.03 -15.79
N GLN A 86 -3.84 -8.60 -16.93
CA GLN A 86 -4.45 -9.83 -17.45
C GLN A 86 -4.23 -11.03 -16.53
N VAL A 87 -3.01 -11.21 -15.98
CA VAL A 87 -2.74 -12.32 -15.06
C VAL A 87 -3.47 -12.13 -13.72
N ALA A 88 -3.73 -10.89 -13.29
CA ALA A 88 -4.54 -10.62 -12.11
C ALA A 88 -6.00 -11.10 -12.28
N ALA A 89 -6.54 -11.07 -13.49
CA ALA A 89 -7.85 -11.61 -13.84
C ALA A 89 -7.85 -13.12 -14.15
N GLY A 90 -6.68 -13.74 -14.26
CA GLY A 90 -6.49 -15.12 -14.74
C GLY A 90 -7.33 -16.14 -14.01
N GLY A 91 -7.95 -17.09 -14.77
CA GLY A 91 -8.91 -18.06 -14.25
C GLY A 91 -8.38 -19.04 -13.20
N ASP A 92 -7.07 -19.23 -13.18
CA ASP A 92 -6.41 -20.30 -12.44
C ASP A 92 -5.87 -19.88 -11.06
N THR A 93 -6.35 -18.76 -10.54
CA THR A 93 -5.98 -18.23 -9.22
C THR A 93 -7.20 -18.00 -8.34
N ASP A 94 -7.05 -18.26 -7.04
CA ASP A 94 -8.09 -18.03 -6.05
C ASP A 94 -7.91 -16.69 -5.34
N VAL A 95 -6.64 -16.29 -5.14
CA VAL A 95 -6.26 -15.06 -4.43
C VAL A 95 -5.22 -14.30 -5.25
N VAL A 96 -5.44 -13.01 -5.39
CA VAL A 96 -4.47 -12.06 -5.94
C VAL A 96 -3.86 -11.26 -4.80
N VAL A 97 -2.54 -11.32 -4.64
CA VAL A 97 -1.79 -10.43 -3.75
C VAL A 97 -1.29 -9.25 -4.59
N ASN A 98 -1.86 -8.08 -4.38
CA ASN A 98 -1.38 -6.87 -5.05
C ASN A 98 -0.36 -6.13 -4.17
N ALA A 99 0.93 -6.37 -4.44
CA ALA A 99 2.07 -5.73 -3.78
C ALA A 99 2.83 -4.77 -4.72
N LEU A 100 2.14 -4.23 -5.72
CA LEU A 100 2.68 -3.18 -6.58
C LEU A 100 2.74 -1.85 -5.80
N VAL A 101 3.52 -0.91 -6.31
CA VAL A 101 3.70 0.41 -5.70
C VAL A 101 3.10 1.48 -6.61
N GLY A 102 2.38 2.44 -6.02
CA GLY A 102 1.86 3.60 -6.74
C GLY A 102 0.64 3.29 -7.61
N TYR A 103 0.39 4.19 -8.56
CA TYR A 103 -0.74 4.16 -9.49
C TYR A 103 -0.83 2.84 -10.27
N ALA A 104 0.30 2.23 -10.61
CA ALA A 104 0.37 0.98 -11.39
C ALA A 104 -0.41 -0.19 -10.77
N GLY A 105 -0.75 -0.12 -9.48
CA GLY A 105 -1.59 -1.13 -8.81
C GLY A 105 -3.07 -1.06 -9.14
N LEU A 106 -3.59 0.06 -9.68
CA LEU A 106 -5.03 0.25 -9.90
C LEU A 106 -5.60 -0.70 -10.95
N ALA A 107 -5.00 -0.76 -12.14
CA ALA A 107 -5.49 -1.60 -13.23
C ALA A 107 -5.54 -3.10 -12.85
N PRO A 108 -4.48 -3.70 -12.25
CA PRO A 108 -4.54 -5.07 -11.75
C PRO A 108 -5.55 -5.27 -10.60
N THR A 109 -5.76 -4.28 -9.72
CA THR A 109 -6.81 -4.32 -8.70
C THR A 109 -8.19 -4.44 -9.34
N VAL A 110 -8.49 -3.58 -10.31
CA VAL A 110 -9.76 -3.60 -11.05
C VAL A 110 -9.94 -4.92 -11.81
N ALA A 111 -8.89 -5.42 -12.45
CA ALA A 111 -8.91 -6.68 -13.19
C ALA A 111 -9.22 -7.88 -12.28
N ALA A 112 -8.55 -7.96 -11.13
CA ALA A 112 -8.77 -9.02 -10.14
C ALA A 112 -10.20 -8.99 -9.58
N LEU A 113 -10.70 -7.83 -9.17
CA LEU A 113 -12.06 -7.66 -8.65
C LEU A 113 -13.11 -7.91 -9.72
N GLY A 114 -12.88 -7.43 -10.96
CA GLY A 114 -13.76 -7.69 -12.12
C GLY A 114 -13.94 -9.17 -12.41
N ALA A 115 -12.91 -9.97 -12.16
CA ALA A 115 -12.92 -11.42 -12.27
C ALA A 115 -13.47 -12.15 -11.00
N GLY A 116 -13.92 -11.41 -9.98
CA GLY A 116 -14.48 -11.98 -8.75
C GLY A 116 -13.43 -12.62 -7.84
N LYS A 117 -12.14 -12.25 -7.96
CA LYS A 117 -11.06 -12.81 -7.17
C LYS A 117 -11.01 -12.22 -5.76
N LYS A 118 -10.61 -13.05 -4.78
CA LYS A 118 -10.20 -12.56 -3.46
C LYS A 118 -8.93 -11.72 -3.63
N LEU A 119 -8.95 -10.48 -3.15
CA LEU A 119 -7.84 -9.55 -3.26
C LEU A 119 -7.19 -9.33 -1.89
N ALA A 120 -5.94 -9.75 -1.73
CA ALA A 120 -5.09 -9.39 -0.61
C ALA A 120 -4.31 -8.12 -1.01
N LEU A 121 -4.76 -6.96 -0.53
CA LEU A 121 -4.35 -5.64 -1.03
C LEU A 121 -3.29 -5.01 -0.13
N ALA A 122 -2.06 -4.88 -0.66
CA ALA A 122 -1.00 -4.09 -0.07
C ALA A 122 -0.82 -2.73 -0.78
N ASN A 123 -1.27 -2.62 -2.04
CA ASN A 123 -1.23 -1.38 -2.81
C ASN A 123 -2.35 -0.44 -2.35
N LYS A 124 -2.06 0.42 -1.38
CA LYS A 124 -3.01 1.42 -0.87
C LYS A 124 -3.41 2.45 -1.92
N GLU A 125 -2.51 2.74 -2.85
CA GLU A 125 -2.74 3.73 -3.89
C GLU A 125 -3.94 3.38 -4.77
N SER A 126 -4.29 2.11 -4.95
CA SER A 126 -5.52 1.71 -5.64
C SER A 126 -6.78 2.27 -4.99
N LEU A 127 -6.83 2.29 -3.64
CA LEU A 127 -7.97 2.87 -2.89
C LEU A 127 -7.85 4.39 -2.77
N VAL A 128 -6.66 4.95 -2.71
CA VAL A 128 -6.44 6.40 -2.74
C VAL A 128 -6.92 6.98 -4.05
N VAL A 129 -6.50 6.39 -5.17
CA VAL A 129 -6.81 6.89 -6.52
C VAL A 129 -8.27 6.67 -6.89
N GLY A 130 -8.75 5.44 -6.76
CA GLY A 130 -10.04 5.01 -7.29
C GLY A 130 -10.93 4.31 -6.27
N GLY A 131 -10.83 4.64 -4.98
CA GLY A 131 -11.48 3.89 -3.90
C GLY A 131 -12.98 3.72 -4.06
N GLU A 132 -13.70 4.76 -4.50
CA GLU A 132 -15.15 4.66 -4.78
C GLU A 132 -15.45 3.62 -5.87
N TYR A 133 -14.70 3.66 -6.96
CA TYR A 133 -14.84 2.71 -8.06
C TYR A 133 -14.48 1.28 -7.62
N VAL A 134 -13.35 1.13 -6.92
CA VAL A 134 -12.83 -0.16 -6.45
C VAL A 134 -13.80 -0.82 -5.48
N MET A 135 -14.31 -0.10 -4.48
CA MET A 135 -15.24 -0.65 -3.49
C MET A 135 -16.61 -1.00 -4.09
N ARG A 136 -17.11 -0.17 -5.03
CA ARG A 136 -18.34 -0.50 -5.77
C ARG A 136 -18.16 -1.78 -6.58
N LEU A 137 -17.06 -1.90 -7.34
CA LEU A 137 -16.76 -3.09 -8.14
C LEU A 137 -16.63 -4.34 -7.27
N ALA A 138 -15.93 -4.22 -6.13
CA ALA A 138 -15.78 -5.31 -5.16
C ALA A 138 -17.15 -5.82 -4.66
N ALA A 139 -18.08 -4.91 -4.34
CA ALA A 139 -19.43 -5.23 -3.91
C ALA A 139 -20.25 -5.90 -5.04
N GLU A 140 -20.23 -5.33 -6.25
CA GLU A 140 -20.94 -5.85 -7.43
C GLU A 140 -20.49 -7.28 -7.79
N LYS A 141 -19.18 -7.54 -7.72
CA LYS A 141 -18.58 -8.84 -8.04
C LYS A 141 -18.51 -9.79 -6.85
N ARG A 142 -18.91 -9.35 -5.65
CA ARG A 142 -18.75 -10.09 -4.39
C ARG A 142 -17.31 -10.57 -4.17
N ALA A 143 -16.34 -9.75 -4.59
CA ALA A 143 -14.91 -10.01 -4.49
C ALA A 143 -14.38 -9.41 -3.19
N PRO A 144 -13.98 -10.22 -2.19
CA PRO A 144 -13.54 -9.68 -0.90
C PRO A 144 -12.17 -9.04 -1.04
N ILE A 145 -12.01 -7.86 -0.43
CA ILE A 145 -10.72 -7.19 -0.25
C ILE A 145 -10.25 -7.42 1.18
N LEU A 146 -9.04 -7.96 1.33
CA LEU A 146 -8.37 -8.18 2.61
C LEU A 146 -7.15 -7.28 2.70
N PRO A 147 -7.12 -6.33 3.65
CA PRO A 147 -6.01 -5.39 3.75
C PRO A 147 -4.74 -6.07 4.25
N ILE A 148 -3.63 -5.75 3.58
CA ILE A 148 -2.27 -6.13 4.01
C ILE A 148 -1.58 -4.96 4.71
N ASP A 149 -1.92 -3.72 4.38
CA ASP A 149 -1.34 -2.58 5.09
C ASP A 149 -1.56 -2.74 6.61
N SER A 150 -0.51 -2.51 7.41
CA SER A 150 -0.47 -2.94 8.82
C SER A 150 -1.59 -2.33 9.66
N GLU A 151 -1.87 -1.05 9.46
CA GLU A 151 -2.89 -0.30 10.17
C GLU A 151 -4.30 -0.80 9.81
N HIS A 152 -4.55 -1.02 8.53
CA HIS A 152 -5.86 -1.49 8.03
C HIS A 152 -6.09 -2.96 8.37
N SER A 153 -5.05 -3.79 8.32
CA SER A 153 -5.11 -5.15 8.83
C SER A 153 -5.45 -5.16 10.32
N ALA A 154 -4.85 -4.25 11.11
CA ALA A 154 -5.13 -4.14 12.54
C ALA A 154 -6.60 -3.75 12.80
N ILE A 155 -7.12 -2.74 12.09
CA ILE A 155 -8.53 -2.33 12.18
C ILE A 155 -9.44 -3.50 11.79
N PHE A 156 -9.15 -4.16 10.66
CA PHE A 156 -9.92 -5.32 10.21
C PHE A 156 -9.93 -6.43 11.28
N GLN A 157 -8.79 -6.73 11.90
CA GLN A 157 -8.69 -7.73 12.98
C GLN A 157 -9.50 -7.34 14.22
N CYS A 158 -9.58 -6.06 14.55
CA CYS A 158 -10.41 -5.55 15.66
C CYS A 158 -11.92 -5.68 15.36
N LEU A 159 -12.30 -5.63 14.07
CA LEU A 159 -13.70 -5.70 13.63
C LEU A 159 -14.20 -7.13 13.39
N VAL A 160 -13.31 -8.13 13.34
CA VAL A 160 -13.74 -9.53 13.15
C VAL A 160 -14.69 -9.97 14.26
N GLY A 161 -15.92 -10.38 13.88
CA GLY A 161 -16.96 -10.82 14.81
C GLY A 161 -17.66 -9.70 15.56
N GLU A 162 -17.33 -8.43 15.27
CA GLU A 162 -17.93 -7.26 15.91
C GLU A 162 -19.13 -6.76 15.09
N GLN A 163 -20.21 -6.43 15.82
CA GLN A 163 -21.44 -5.86 15.23
C GLN A 163 -21.75 -4.47 15.82
N SER A 164 -20.95 -4.02 16.78
CA SER A 164 -21.17 -2.74 17.46
C SER A 164 -20.83 -1.57 16.53
N PRO A 165 -21.60 -0.47 16.60
CA PRO A 165 -21.29 0.72 15.81
C PRO A 165 -19.92 1.32 16.15
N ILE A 166 -19.17 1.69 15.11
CA ILE A 166 -17.87 2.34 15.24
C ILE A 166 -18.08 3.81 15.62
N ARG A 167 -17.53 4.22 16.75
CA ARG A 167 -17.44 5.63 17.13
C ARG A 167 -16.34 6.34 16.35
N ARG A 168 -15.12 5.75 16.33
CA ARG A 168 -13.99 6.22 15.52
C ARG A 168 -12.95 5.14 15.27
N LEU A 169 -12.21 5.31 14.18
CA LEU A 169 -10.97 4.59 13.91
C LEU A 169 -9.78 5.40 14.42
N ILE A 170 -8.80 4.73 14.99
CA ILE A 170 -7.58 5.35 15.50
C ILE A 170 -6.40 4.70 14.80
N ILE A 171 -5.82 5.42 13.84
CA ILE A 171 -4.66 4.99 13.06
C ILE A 171 -3.41 5.47 13.78
N THR A 172 -2.47 4.57 14.06
CA THR A 172 -1.20 4.94 14.67
C THR A 172 -0.14 5.19 13.60
N CYS A 173 0.88 5.98 13.92
CA CYS A 173 2.06 6.17 13.09
C CYS A 173 3.33 6.36 13.93
N SER A 174 4.47 5.96 13.39
CA SER A 174 5.79 6.21 14.02
C SER A 174 6.17 7.69 14.05
N GLY A 175 5.57 8.50 13.15
CA GLY A 175 5.93 9.90 12.91
C GLY A 175 7.07 10.09 11.91
N GLY A 176 7.62 9.00 11.34
CA GLY A 176 8.67 9.04 10.32
C GLY A 176 10.03 9.52 10.85
N ALA A 177 10.97 9.70 9.93
CA ALA A 177 12.37 10.03 10.24
C ALA A 177 12.54 11.39 10.94
N PHE A 178 11.60 12.31 10.74
CA PHE A 178 11.74 13.70 11.22
C PHE A 178 10.80 14.04 12.39
N ARG A 179 10.16 13.03 13.01
CA ARG A 179 9.24 13.25 14.15
C ARG A 179 9.81 14.21 15.20
N ASP A 180 11.04 13.99 15.63
CA ASP A 180 11.67 14.73 16.71
C ASP A 180 12.51 15.94 16.23
N LEU A 181 12.54 16.20 14.90
CA LEU A 181 13.29 17.31 14.31
C LEU A 181 12.45 18.61 14.37
N PRO A 182 13.00 19.74 14.82
CA PRO A 182 12.32 21.04 14.77
C PRO A 182 11.98 21.46 13.32
N CYS A 183 10.86 22.20 13.14
CA CYS A 183 10.37 22.60 11.81
C CYS A 183 11.40 23.42 11.03
N GLU A 184 12.16 24.26 11.70
CA GLU A 184 13.16 25.14 11.09
C GLU A 184 14.30 24.38 10.42
N LYS A 185 14.53 23.14 10.83
CA LYS A 185 15.59 22.26 10.28
C LYS A 185 15.10 21.41 9.10
N LEU A 186 13.81 21.41 8.78
CA LEU A 186 13.27 20.58 7.71
C LEU A 186 13.70 21.04 6.31
N ALA A 187 14.12 22.31 6.16
CA ALA A 187 14.59 22.83 4.88
C ALA A 187 15.90 22.19 4.41
N ASP A 188 16.74 21.75 5.37
CA ASP A 188 18.11 21.27 5.10
C ASP A 188 18.25 19.74 5.20
N VAL A 189 17.13 19.01 5.30
CA VAL A 189 17.18 17.54 5.43
C VAL A 189 17.62 16.88 4.13
N THR A 190 18.40 15.82 4.27
CA THR A 190 18.93 15.06 3.13
C THR A 190 18.12 13.80 2.86
N VAL A 191 18.31 13.24 1.67
CA VAL A 191 17.70 11.95 1.27
C VAL A 191 18.11 10.83 2.24
N GLU A 192 19.39 10.81 2.65
CA GLU A 192 19.92 9.80 3.58
C GLU A 192 19.28 9.87 4.95
N GLN A 193 18.99 11.09 5.43
CA GLN A 193 18.27 11.29 6.68
C GLN A 193 16.81 10.84 6.57
N ALA A 194 16.15 11.20 5.47
CA ALA A 194 14.76 10.84 5.23
C ALA A 194 14.53 9.33 5.06
N LEU A 195 15.53 8.60 4.54
CA LEU A 195 15.49 7.15 4.37
C LEU A 195 15.74 6.37 5.68
N ARG A 196 16.12 7.02 6.78
CA ARG A 196 16.32 6.37 8.08
C ARG A 196 15.02 6.28 8.85
N HIS A 197 14.16 5.32 8.47
CA HIS A 197 12.94 5.08 9.24
C HIS A 197 13.27 4.45 10.61
N PRO A 198 12.65 4.93 11.74
CA PRO A 198 13.03 4.49 13.08
C PRO A 198 12.69 3.04 13.42
N GLN A 199 11.69 2.42 12.77
CA GLN A 199 11.15 1.11 13.15
C GLN A 199 11.07 0.10 11.98
N TRP A 200 10.95 0.56 10.73
CA TRP A 200 10.66 -0.29 9.59
C TRP A 200 11.76 -0.24 8.54
N GLU A 201 12.11 -1.38 7.99
CA GLU A 201 12.88 -1.48 6.74
C GLU A 201 11.93 -1.54 5.56
N MET A 202 11.83 -0.46 4.81
CA MET A 202 10.85 -0.28 3.73
C MET A 202 11.51 0.17 2.43
N GLY A 203 10.74 0.10 1.33
CA GLY A 203 11.14 0.69 0.06
C GLY A 203 11.30 2.23 0.15
N GLY A 204 12.14 2.80 -0.72
CA GLY A 204 12.47 4.23 -0.66
C GLY A 204 11.24 5.14 -0.75
N LYS A 205 10.31 4.87 -1.68
CA LYS A 205 9.09 5.70 -1.85
C LYS A 205 8.28 5.79 -0.56
N ILE A 206 7.90 4.66 0.04
CA ILE A 206 7.07 4.64 1.26
C ILE A 206 7.81 5.21 2.47
N THR A 207 9.15 5.11 2.53
CA THR A 207 9.95 5.71 3.59
C THR A 207 9.89 7.24 3.53
N ILE A 208 9.96 7.83 2.32
CA ILE A 208 9.78 9.27 2.13
C ILE A 208 8.34 9.68 2.45
N ASP A 209 7.33 8.93 1.98
CA ASP A 209 5.92 9.18 2.31
C ASP A 209 5.66 9.14 3.82
N SER A 210 6.36 8.25 4.55
CA SER A 210 6.31 8.21 6.01
C SER A 210 6.91 9.49 6.62
N SER A 211 8.02 9.98 6.07
CA SER A 211 8.70 11.18 6.58
C SER A 211 7.89 12.46 6.41
N THR A 212 7.01 12.53 5.40
CA THR A 212 6.11 13.65 5.10
C THR A 212 4.71 13.48 5.69
N LEU A 213 4.40 12.31 6.24
CA LEU A 213 3.06 11.82 6.58
C LEU A 213 2.07 11.78 5.40
N VAL A 214 2.51 11.85 4.15
CA VAL A 214 1.69 11.51 2.98
C VAL A 214 1.20 10.07 3.11
N ASN A 215 2.06 9.13 3.53
CA ASN A 215 1.67 7.75 3.78
C ASN A 215 0.48 7.68 4.72
N LYS A 216 0.51 8.42 5.82
CA LYS A 216 -0.57 8.43 6.81
C LYS A 216 -1.84 9.10 6.27
N GLY A 217 -1.70 10.13 5.44
CA GLY A 217 -2.83 10.71 4.70
C GLY A 217 -3.49 9.70 3.77
N PHE A 218 -2.71 8.93 3.03
CA PHE A 218 -3.21 7.84 2.18
C PHE A 218 -3.90 6.75 2.99
N GLU A 219 -3.39 6.42 4.15
CA GLU A 219 -4.01 5.46 5.04
C GLU A 219 -5.36 5.94 5.62
N VAL A 220 -5.53 7.24 5.87
CA VAL A 220 -6.84 7.81 6.22
C VAL A 220 -7.85 7.61 5.08
N ILE A 221 -7.42 7.85 3.83
CA ILE A 221 -8.27 7.62 2.65
C ILE A 221 -8.61 6.14 2.49
N GLU A 222 -7.62 5.27 2.63
CA GLU A 222 -7.81 3.82 2.54
C GLU A 222 -8.77 3.30 3.62
N ALA A 223 -8.62 3.77 4.88
CA ALA A 223 -9.50 3.38 5.98
C ALA A 223 -10.96 3.82 5.74
N HIS A 224 -11.16 5.02 5.18
CA HIS A 224 -12.49 5.47 4.77
C HIS A 224 -13.16 4.47 3.83
N TRP A 225 -12.46 4.09 2.78
CA TRP A 225 -13.01 3.20 1.76
C TRP A 225 -13.23 1.78 2.28
N LEU A 226 -12.26 1.20 2.98
CA LEU A 226 -12.36 -0.18 3.46
C LEU A 226 -13.43 -0.37 4.54
N PHE A 227 -13.62 0.62 5.42
CA PHE A 227 -14.47 0.48 6.59
C PHE A 227 -15.71 1.37 6.57
N GLY A 228 -15.92 2.15 5.50
CA GLY A 228 -17.08 3.04 5.36
C GLY A 228 -17.13 4.14 6.43
N THR A 229 -16.01 4.49 7.05
CA THR A 229 -15.94 5.44 8.17
C THR A 229 -15.68 6.86 7.65
N PRO A 230 -16.51 7.86 7.99
CA PRO A 230 -16.28 9.25 7.60
C PRO A 230 -14.93 9.77 8.11
N VAL A 231 -14.31 10.69 7.36
CA VAL A 231 -12.98 11.24 7.70
C VAL A 231 -12.93 11.89 9.08
N GLU A 232 -14.05 12.49 9.51
CA GLU A 232 -14.23 13.12 10.84
C GLU A 232 -14.16 12.10 11.99
N LYS A 233 -14.41 10.83 11.70
CA LYS A 233 -14.32 9.71 12.65
C LYS A 233 -12.99 8.93 12.53
N ILE A 234 -12.00 9.44 11.81
CA ILE A 234 -10.67 8.84 11.68
C ILE A 234 -9.65 9.74 12.36
N THR A 235 -9.03 9.23 13.42
CA THR A 235 -8.03 9.96 14.20
C THR A 235 -6.64 9.35 13.96
N VAL A 236 -5.64 10.21 13.80
CA VAL A 236 -4.23 9.79 13.67
C VAL A 236 -3.49 10.12 14.96
N LEU A 237 -2.78 9.15 15.53
CA LEU A 237 -1.93 9.30 16.71
C LEU A 237 -0.49 8.90 16.41
N LEU A 238 0.45 9.67 16.92
CA LEU A 238 1.84 9.27 17.02
C LEU A 238 1.98 8.16 18.06
N HIS A 239 2.62 7.08 17.67
CA HIS A 239 3.00 5.95 18.51
C HIS A 239 4.40 5.46 18.12
N PRO A 240 5.45 6.06 18.71
CA PRO A 240 6.83 5.85 18.29
C PRO A 240 7.30 4.40 18.27
N GLN A 241 6.76 3.59 19.17
CA GLN A 241 7.15 2.17 19.32
C GLN A 241 6.59 1.28 18.21
N SER A 242 5.54 1.73 17.48
CA SER A 242 4.87 0.96 16.41
C SER A 242 4.42 -0.44 16.84
N ILE A 243 4.08 -0.62 18.11
CA ILE A 243 3.60 -1.89 18.70
C ILE A 243 2.08 -1.99 18.57
N VAL A 244 1.35 -0.92 18.87
CA VAL A 244 -0.07 -0.82 18.57
C VAL A 244 -0.18 -0.39 17.10
N HIS A 245 -0.66 -1.28 16.25
CA HIS A 245 -0.75 -1.01 14.81
C HIS A 245 -1.95 -0.14 14.44
N SER A 246 -3.09 -0.32 15.09
CA SER A 246 -4.27 0.58 15.07
C SER A 246 -5.31 0.11 16.09
N MET A 247 -6.36 0.95 16.27
CA MET A 247 -7.42 0.69 17.25
C MET A 247 -8.78 1.08 16.67
N VAL A 248 -9.83 0.48 17.22
CA VAL A 248 -11.24 0.82 16.96
C VAL A 248 -11.90 1.17 18.27
N GLU A 249 -12.48 2.34 18.37
CA GLU A 249 -13.34 2.76 19.49
C GLU A 249 -14.80 2.58 19.08
N PHE A 250 -15.58 1.92 19.93
CA PHE A 250 -17.01 1.68 19.72
C PHE A 250 -17.86 2.70 20.48
N GLU A 251 -19.17 2.78 20.16
CA GLU A 251 -20.07 3.77 20.76
C GLU A 251 -20.29 3.57 22.29
N ASP A 252 -20.02 2.38 22.81
CA ASP A 252 -20.05 2.11 24.25
C ASP A 252 -18.78 2.57 24.99
N GLY A 253 -17.78 3.10 24.25
CA GLY A 253 -16.49 3.54 24.78
C GLY A 253 -15.42 2.45 24.86
N ALA A 254 -15.73 1.21 24.51
CA ALA A 254 -14.72 0.15 24.44
C ALA A 254 -13.73 0.42 23.29
N ILE A 255 -12.46 0.10 23.52
CA ILE A 255 -11.41 0.19 22.50
C ILE A 255 -10.80 -1.19 22.29
N LYS A 256 -10.81 -1.67 21.04
CA LYS A 256 -10.02 -2.82 20.63
C LYS A 256 -8.76 -2.36 19.90
N ALA A 257 -7.63 -2.98 20.21
CA ALA A 257 -6.35 -2.70 19.58
C ALA A 257 -5.68 -4.00 19.11
N GLN A 258 -5.03 -3.96 17.97
CA GLN A 258 -4.15 -5.05 17.56
C GLN A 258 -2.70 -4.63 17.82
N LEU A 259 -2.00 -5.48 18.57
CA LEU A 259 -0.61 -5.31 18.97
C LEU A 259 0.26 -6.40 18.35
N GLY A 260 1.51 -6.05 18.09
CA GLY A 260 2.54 -6.99 17.61
C GLY A 260 3.87 -6.30 17.36
N THR A 261 4.91 -7.09 17.15
CA THR A 261 6.19 -6.59 16.64
C THR A 261 6.01 -6.06 15.21
N PRO A 262 6.77 -5.02 14.79
CA PRO A 262 6.68 -4.47 13.43
C PRO A 262 7.20 -5.47 12.39
N ASP A 263 6.30 -6.31 11.85
CA ASP A 263 6.62 -7.35 10.87
C ASP A 263 5.44 -7.56 9.91
N MET A 264 5.65 -7.22 8.62
CA MET A 264 4.61 -7.33 7.60
C MET A 264 4.14 -8.75 7.32
N ARG A 265 4.89 -9.78 7.71
CA ARG A 265 4.44 -11.18 7.60
C ARG A 265 3.20 -11.46 8.44
N MET A 266 2.95 -10.69 9.52
CA MET A 266 1.73 -10.82 10.32
C MET A 266 0.47 -10.43 9.52
N PRO A 267 0.32 -9.20 9.01
CA PRO A 267 -0.85 -8.83 8.22
C PRO A 267 -0.96 -9.61 6.91
N ILE A 268 0.15 -9.94 6.24
CA ILE A 268 0.13 -10.76 5.03
C ILE A 268 -0.46 -12.15 5.33
N SER A 269 0.06 -12.84 6.36
CA SER A 269 -0.44 -14.18 6.71
C SER A 269 -1.91 -14.14 7.12
N PHE A 270 -2.34 -13.09 7.84
CA PHE A 270 -3.73 -12.93 8.22
C PHE A 270 -4.65 -12.75 6.98
N ALA A 271 -4.25 -11.90 6.04
CA ALA A 271 -5.01 -11.70 4.79
C ALA A 271 -5.13 -12.99 3.95
N LEU A 272 -4.05 -13.79 3.86
CA LEU A 272 -4.05 -15.04 3.10
C LEU A 272 -4.87 -16.14 3.76
N MET A 273 -4.81 -16.23 5.11
CA MET A 273 -5.38 -17.37 5.86
C MET A 273 -6.74 -17.06 6.50
N TYR A 274 -7.22 -15.82 6.41
CA TYR A 274 -8.51 -15.44 6.99
C TYR A 274 -9.64 -16.40 6.59
N PRO A 275 -10.49 -16.85 7.54
CA PRO A 275 -10.64 -16.38 8.93
C PRO A 275 -9.71 -17.05 9.96
N ARG A 276 -8.76 -17.88 9.57
CA ARG A 276 -7.84 -18.61 10.46
C ARG A 276 -6.59 -17.80 10.71
N ARG A 277 -5.90 -18.10 11.82
CA ARG A 277 -4.54 -17.65 12.09
C ARG A 277 -3.61 -18.86 12.00
N ALA A 278 -2.48 -18.71 11.31
CA ALA A 278 -1.45 -19.73 11.32
C ALA A 278 -0.43 -19.51 12.45
N THR A 279 0.19 -20.59 12.86
CA THR A 279 1.41 -20.51 13.67
C THR A 279 2.50 -19.91 12.77
N ARG A 280 3.21 -18.91 13.29
CA ARG A 280 4.29 -18.25 12.59
C ARG A 280 5.56 -18.28 13.44
N PRO A 281 6.71 -18.64 12.87
CA PRO A 281 8.00 -18.43 13.52
C PRO A 281 8.29 -16.93 13.64
N GLY A 282 9.11 -16.54 14.59
CA GLY A 282 9.55 -15.15 14.78
C GLY A 282 9.30 -14.65 16.19
N GLU A 283 9.78 -13.44 16.43
CA GLU A 283 9.68 -12.77 17.71
C GLU A 283 8.22 -12.46 18.04
N ARG A 284 7.85 -12.73 19.29
CA ARG A 284 6.55 -12.39 19.84
C ARG A 284 6.68 -11.15 20.72
N PHE A 285 5.65 -10.31 20.70
CA PHE A 285 5.61 -9.16 21.58
C PHE A 285 5.63 -9.59 23.06
N ASP A 286 6.55 -8.99 23.82
CA ASP A 286 6.68 -9.21 25.25
C ASP A 286 6.35 -7.92 26.02
N PHE A 287 5.29 -7.96 26.83
CA PHE A 287 4.88 -6.84 27.66
C PHE A 287 5.92 -6.47 28.73
N MET A 288 6.74 -7.43 29.17
CA MET A 288 7.78 -7.15 30.18
C MET A 288 8.98 -6.41 29.57
N ALA A 289 9.27 -6.66 28.29
CA ALA A 289 10.28 -5.91 27.54
C ALA A 289 9.79 -4.51 27.15
N HIS A 290 8.47 -4.32 27.01
CA HIS A 290 7.84 -3.07 26.59
C HIS A 290 6.73 -2.64 27.56
N PRO A 291 7.06 -2.27 28.81
CA PRO A 291 6.07 -1.98 29.86
C PRO A 291 5.33 -0.66 29.66
N GLN A 292 5.79 0.19 28.73
CA GLN A 292 5.20 1.49 28.43
C GLN A 292 4.96 1.66 26.94
N LEU A 293 3.74 2.10 26.59
CA LEU A 293 3.34 2.50 25.24
C LEU A 293 2.93 3.96 25.28
N THR A 294 3.50 4.77 24.40
CA THR A 294 3.29 6.22 24.39
C THR A 294 2.52 6.66 23.16
N PHE A 295 1.64 7.65 23.35
CA PHE A 295 0.82 8.22 22.31
C PHE A 295 0.86 9.75 22.39
N ALA A 296 0.84 10.41 21.22
CA ALA A 296 0.77 11.87 21.12
C ALA A 296 -0.07 12.29 19.91
N GLY A 297 -0.52 13.52 19.92
CA GLY A 297 -1.15 14.13 18.75
C GLY A 297 -0.14 14.43 17.64
N VAL A 298 -0.61 14.44 16.38
CA VAL A 298 0.20 14.85 15.23
C VAL A 298 0.24 16.37 15.13
N ASP A 299 1.41 16.95 14.96
CA ASP A 299 1.58 18.37 14.62
C ASP A 299 1.19 18.58 13.14
N ARG A 300 -0.02 19.09 12.92
CA ARG A 300 -0.57 19.33 11.57
C ARG A 300 0.12 20.50 10.85
N ALA A 301 0.71 21.45 11.56
CA ALA A 301 1.47 22.52 10.94
C ALA A 301 2.80 22.01 10.36
N LYS A 302 3.41 21.05 11.04
CA LYS A 302 4.62 20.37 10.56
C LYS A 302 4.34 19.43 9.41
N TYR A 303 3.16 18.80 9.40
CA TYR A 303 2.78 17.76 8.43
C TYR A 303 1.48 18.10 7.69
N PRO A 304 1.48 19.13 6.83
CA PRO A 304 0.28 19.57 6.14
C PRO A 304 -0.29 18.53 5.18
N ALA A 305 0.52 17.58 4.71
CA ALA A 305 0.10 16.51 3.82
C ALA A 305 -1.06 15.67 4.39
N LEU A 306 -1.13 15.51 5.71
CA LEU A 306 -2.23 14.79 6.36
C LEU A 306 -3.57 15.51 6.17
N GLU A 307 -3.60 16.86 6.33
CA GLU A 307 -4.83 17.63 6.12
C GLU A 307 -5.19 17.72 4.63
N ILE A 308 -4.19 17.85 3.75
CA ILE A 308 -4.39 17.80 2.29
C ILE A 308 -5.10 16.51 1.89
N ALA A 309 -4.66 15.36 2.42
CA ALA A 309 -5.30 14.07 2.15
C ALA A 309 -6.76 14.02 2.65
N CYS A 310 -7.01 14.54 3.87
CA CYS A 310 -8.37 14.65 4.42
C CYS A 310 -9.26 15.53 3.53
N GLU A 311 -8.73 16.64 3.02
CA GLU A 311 -9.47 17.52 2.11
C GLU A 311 -9.72 16.88 0.75
N CYS A 312 -8.75 16.15 0.19
CA CYS A 312 -8.96 15.36 -1.03
C CYS A 312 -10.09 14.34 -0.84
N LEU A 313 -10.14 13.69 0.33
CA LEU A 313 -11.22 12.75 0.65
C LEU A 313 -12.59 13.42 0.76
N ARG A 314 -12.69 14.62 1.36
CA ARG A 314 -13.93 15.40 1.43
C ARG A 314 -14.40 15.85 0.03
N ARG A 315 -13.47 16.28 -0.83
CA ARG A 315 -13.76 16.66 -2.23
C ARG A 315 -14.19 15.47 -3.09
N ARG A 316 -13.67 14.28 -2.80
CA ARG A 316 -13.88 13.07 -3.60
C ARG A 316 -13.38 13.23 -5.06
N GLY A 317 -14.03 12.54 -6.01
CA GLY A 317 -13.69 12.63 -7.43
C GLY A 317 -12.22 12.29 -7.68
N THR A 318 -11.56 13.08 -8.53
CA THR A 318 -10.15 12.88 -8.91
C THR A 318 -9.14 13.52 -7.93
N ALA A 319 -9.58 14.19 -6.85
CA ALA A 319 -8.68 14.95 -5.98
C ALA A 319 -7.55 14.10 -5.37
N ALA A 320 -7.87 12.92 -4.81
CA ALA A 320 -6.87 12.05 -4.22
C ALA A 320 -5.96 11.39 -5.28
N CYS A 321 -6.47 11.15 -6.49
CA CYS A 321 -5.66 10.73 -7.64
C CYS A 321 -4.61 11.77 -8.01
N THR A 322 -5.02 13.04 -8.09
CA THR A 322 -4.11 14.17 -8.33
C THR A 322 -3.02 14.27 -7.26
N MET A 323 -3.41 14.15 -5.98
CA MET A 323 -2.45 14.11 -4.87
C MET A 323 -1.43 12.98 -5.04
N ASN A 324 -1.89 11.77 -5.36
CA ASN A 324 -1.01 10.61 -5.53
C ASN A 324 -0.04 10.80 -6.71
N GLY A 325 -0.54 11.22 -7.89
CA GLY A 325 0.28 11.42 -9.09
C GLY A 325 1.38 12.47 -8.87
N ALA A 326 1.04 13.58 -8.23
CA ALA A 326 1.99 14.63 -7.87
C ALA A 326 3.03 14.14 -6.84
N ASN A 327 2.60 13.41 -5.82
CA ASN A 327 3.48 12.83 -4.80
C ASN A 327 4.50 11.85 -5.41
N GLU A 328 4.09 10.98 -6.32
CA GLU A 328 5.01 10.03 -6.96
C GLU A 328 6.15 10.73 -7.69
N VAL A 329 5.85 11.80 -8.43
CA VAL A 329 6.87 12.61 -9.15
C VAL A 329 7.77 13.33 -8.15
N ALA A 330 7.20 13.99 -7.14
CA ALA A 330 7.96 14.77 -6.18
C ALA A 330 8.88 13.88 -5.32
N VAL A 331 8.40 12.72 -4.89
CA VAL A 331 9.22 11.74 -4.14
C VAL A 331 10.35 11.20 -5.00
N ALA A 332 10.08 10.88 -6.27
CA ALA A 332 11.11 10.43 -7.20
C ALA A 332 12.18 11.52 -7.43
N ALA A 333 11.77 12.79 -7.56
CA ALA A 333 12.67 13.93 -7.68
C ALA A 333 13.53 14.12 -6.43
N PHE A 334 12.93 14.03 -5.23
CA PHE A 334 13.66 14.13 -3.98
C PHE A 334 14.70 12.99 -3.83
N LEU A 335 14.30 11.75 -4.09
CA LEU A 335 15.21 10.60 -4.09
C LEU A 335 16.35 10.77 -5.12
N GLY A 336 16.05 11.40 -6.25
CA GLY A 336 17.03 11.79 -7.28
C GLY A 336 17.81 13.06 -6.95
N ARG A 337 17.63 13.69 -5.77
CA ARG A 337 18.28 14.93 -5.32
C ARG A 337 18.04 16.13 -6.25
N LYS A 338 16.87 16.17 -6.87
CA LYS A 338 16.45 17.24 -7.79
C LYS A 338 15.58 18.31 -7.13
N CYS A 339 15.11 18.07 -5.90
CA CYS A 339 14.32 19.04 -5.12
C CYS A 339 14.57 18.83 -3.62
N ALA A 340 14.13 19.80 -2.80
CA ALA A 340 14.18 19.69 -1.34
C ALA A 340 12.97 18.89 -0.79
N TRP A 341 13.06 18.40 0.43
CA TRP A 341 11.99 17.65 1.10
C TRP A 341 10.68 18.46 1.20
N LEU A 342 10.77 19.75 1.50
CA LEU A 342 9.60 20.64 1.56
C LEU A 342 8.92 20.82 0.22
N ASP A 343 9.60 20.63 -0.89
CA ASP A 343 9.03 20.78 -2.22
C ASP A 343 8.08 19.63 -2.58
N ILE A 344 8.16 18.51 -1.86
CA ILE A 344 7.23 17.38 -2.06
C ILE A 344 5.80 17.85 -1.83
N VAL A 345 5.52 18.45 -0.69
CA VAL A 345 4.16 18.91 -0.35
C VAL A 345 3.74 20.08 -1.22
N ARG A 346 4.67 21.01 -1.51
CA ARG A 346 4.40 22.17 -2.39
C ARG A 346 4.03 21.75 -3.81
N ALA A 347 4.68 20.71 -4.35
CA ALA A 347 4.33 20.14 -5.66
C ALA A 347 2.93 19.52 -5.66
N ILE A 348 2.55 18.87 -4.57
CA ILE A 348 1.18 18.34 -4.37
C ILE A 348 0.17 19.50 -4.37
N GLU A 349 0.39 20.53 -3.57
CA GLU A 349 -0.48 21.71 -3.50
C GLU A 349 -0.59 22.43 -4.85
N TYR A 350 0.53 22.58 -5.56
CA TYR A 350 0.56 23.18 -6.89
C TYR A 350 -0.31 22.39 -7.89
N ALA A 351 -0.19 21.07 -7.90
CA ALA A 351 -0.98 20.22 -8.79
C ALA A 351 -2.47 20.26 -8.41
N LEU A 352 -2.82 20.15 -7.12
CA LEU A 352 -4.21 20.20 -6.65
C LEU A 352 -4.90 21.54 -6.96
N GLY A 353 -4.14 22.64 -6.99
CA GLY A 353 -4.67 23.98 -7.32
C GLY A 353 -4.89 24.22 -8.81
N ARG A 354 -4.37 23.37 -9.71
CA ARG A 354 -4.38 23.58 -11.16
C ARG A 354 -4.96 22.44 -11.99
N ALA A 355 -4.93 21.23 -11.47
CA ALA A 355 -5.45 20.08 -12.19
C ALA A 355 -6.97 20.16 -12.43
N SER A 356 -7.37 19.63 -13.54
CA SER A 356 -8.77 19.38 -13.87
C SER A 356 -9.43 18.48 -12.83
N PHE A 357 -10.72 18.70 -12.55
CA PHE A 357 -11.45 17.96 -11.55
C PHE A 357 -12.67 17.28 -12.14
N ALA A 358 -12.77 15.95 -11.98
CA ALA A 358 -13.96 15.18 -12.28
C ALA A 358 -14.60 14.71 -10.97
N ALA A 359 -15.87 15.07 -10.73
CA ALA A 359 -16.59 14.71 -9.51
C ALA A 359 -17.05 13.24 -9.48
N ALA A 360 -17.36 12.67 -10.64
CA ALA A 360 -17.77 11.27 -10.80
C ALA A 360 -16.90 10.58 -11.88
N PRO A 361 -15.63 10.27 -11.54
CA PRO A 361 -14.66 9.82 -12.52
C PRO A 361 -14.91 8.39 -12.99
N THR A 362 -14.64 8.17 -14.27
CA THR A 362 -14.43 6.85 -14.89
C THR A 362 -12.97 6.41 -14.68
N LEU A 363 -12.63 5.18 -15.08
CA LEU A 363 -11.22 4.72 -15.07
C LEU A 363 -10.34 5.57 -16.01
N GLY A 364 -10.88 6.04 -17.13
CA GLY A 364 -10.19 6.96 -18.05
C GLY A 364 -9.88 8.30 -17.38
N ASP A 365 -10.86 8.88 -16.67
CA ASP A 365 -10.66 10.14 -15.97
C ASP A 365 -9.59 10.05 -14.88
N TYR A 366 -9.46 8.89 -14.21
CA TYR A 366 -8.35 8.67 -13.26
C TYR A 366 -6.99 8.61 -13.95
N ALA A 367 -6.90 8.00 -15.15
CA ALA A 367 -5.66 7.98 -15.92
C ALA A 367 -5.26 9.39 -16.35
N GLU A 368 -6.20 10.15 -16.93
CA GLU A 368 -5.98 11.54 -17.32
C GLU A 368 -5.57 12.43 -16.13
N ALA A 369 -6.26 12.31 -14.99
CA ALA A 369 -5.94 13.06 -13.79
C ALA A 369 -4.56 12.71 -13.21
N ASN A 370 -4.17 11.42 -13.23
CA ASN A 370 -2.83 11.00 -12.86
C ASN A 370 -1.77 11.62 -13.77
N ASP A 371 -1.96 11.57 -15.08
CA ASP A 371 -1.00 12.08 -16.04
C ASP A 371 -0.88 13.61 -15.97
N GLU A 372 -2.00 14.31 -15.82
CA GLU A 372 -2.02 15.76 -15.61
C GLU A 372 -1.29 16.13 -14.30
N ALA A 373 -1.57 15.44 -13.21
CA ALA A 373 -0.92 15.69 -11.91
C ALA A 373 0.58 15.48 -11.97
N ARG A 374 1.04 14.43 -12.66
CA ARG A 374 2.46 14.16 -12.88
C ARG A 374 3.14 15.26 -13.69
N ARG A 375 2.48 15.74 -14.76
CA ARG A 375 2.98 16.85 -15.57
C ARG A 375 3.08 18.15 -14.76
N LEU A 376 2.05 18.48 -13.97
CA LEU A 376 2.03 19.68 -13.14
C LEU A 376 3.10 19.64 -12.03
N ALA A 377 3.29 18.49 -11.39
CA ALA A 377 4.36 18.34 -10.41
C ALA A 377 5.75 18.46 -11.04
N ALA A 378 5.98 17.89 -12.21
CA ALA A 378 7.22 18.04 -12.95
C ALA A 378 7.47 19.51 -13.38
N GLU A 379 6.42 20.22 -13.83
CA GLU A 379 6.47 21.64 -14.14
C GLU A 379 6.89 22.47 -12.92
N TYR A 380 6.25 22.24 -11.75
CA TYR A 380 6.60 22.93 -10.51
C TYR A 380 8.07 22.72 -10.11
N LEU A 381 8.58 21.50 -10.29
CA LEU A 381 9.92 21.10 -9.93
C LEU A 381 10.97 21.38 -11.00
N ALA A 382 10.57 21.93 -12.16
CA ALA A 382 11.43 22.21 -13.32
C ALA A 382 12.23 20.96 -13.81
N LEU A 383 11.54 19.80 -13.93
CA LEU A 383 12.09 18.50 -14.33
C LEU A 383 12.01 18.26 -15.83
#